data_69ba590588d50ed43725ab047a101b43
#
_entry.id   69ba590588d50ed43725ab047a101b43
#
_cell.length_a   1.000
_cell.length_b   1.000
_cell.length_c   1.000
_cell.angle_alpha   90.00
_cell.angle_beta   90.00
_cell.angle_gamma   90.00
#
_symmetry.space_group_name_H-M   'P 1'
#
loop_
_entity.id
_entity.type
_entity.pdbx_description
1 polymer ?
#
loop_
_entity_poly.entity_id
_entity_poly.type
_entity_poly.pdbx_seq_one_letter_code
_entity_poly.pdbx_strand_id
1 'polypeptide(L)'
;HTRDRRQRQMCIRDRYGDTPLGMVESAMEFIRICEYWNYHDIILSMKASNTQVMVQAYRLLINKMNEEGMNYPLHLGVTEAGDGEDGRIKSAVGIGALLEDGLGDTIRVSLTEEPEYEIPVAKFLVDRYHNRNKSKKSLNKTNIPYDPYFHIRRSTSTIHNIGGKNVPRVFSDLSNLNNITPNSLAAFGYLYSEKEDKWHISDQAVDYILIGKNNLGFELPGLATTIQHHSIWNLSLIHIS
;
A
#
# COMPACT_ATOMS: atom_id res chain seq x y z
N HIS A 1 -19.85 -34.90 -8.73
CA HIS A 1 -19.62 -33.48 -9.10
C HIS A 1 -18.80 -32.69 -8.10
N THR A 2 -19.04 -32.80 -6.77
CA THR A 2 -18.26 -32.08 -5.73
C THR A 2 -16.86 -32.70 -5.52
N ARG A 3 -16.73 -34.01 -5.70
CA ARG A 3 -15.47 -34.76 -5.57
C ARG A 3 -14.50 -34.39 -6.69
N ASP A 4 -14.97 -34.28 -7.91
CA ASP A 4 -14.14 -33.92 -9.08
C ASP A 4 -13.62 -32.49 -8.98
N ARG A 5 -14.41 -31.55 -8.48
CA ARG A 5 -14.00 -30.16 -8.27
C ARG A 5 -12.89 -30.04 -7.23
N ARG A 6 -13.01 -30.73 -6.09
CA ARG A 6 -11.95 -30.77 -5.06
C ARG A 6 -10.68 -31.41 -5.58
N GLN A 7 -10.78 -32.49 -6.34
CA GLN A 7 -9.63 -33.20 -6.88
C GLN A 7 -8.87 -32.34 -7.93
N ARG A 8 -9.57 -31.60 -8.78
CA ARG A 8 -8.96 -30.64 -9.72
C ARG A 8 -8.27 -29.48 -9.02
N GLN A 9 -8.89 -28.89 -8.02
CA GLN A 9 -8.23 -27.86 -7.22
C GLN A 9 -6.97 -28.37 -6.50
N MET A 10 -6.98 -29.59 -6.01
CA MET A 10 -5.78 -30.23 -5.44
C MET A 10 -4.69 -30.39 -6.49
N CYS A 11 -5.01 -30.87 -7.70
CA CYS A 11 -4.02 -31.05 -8.77
C CYS A 11 -3.39 -29.73 -9.22
N ILE A 12 -4.17 -28.65 -9.29
CA ILE A 12 -3.66 -27.30 -9.61
C ILE A 12 -2.76 -26.79 -8.49
N ARG A 13 -3.19 -26.93 -7.25
CA ARG A 13 -2.42 -26.55 -6.08
C ARG A 13 -1.11 -27.33 -5.95
N ASP A 14 -1.13 -28.63 -6.23
CA ASP A 14 0.06 -29.49 -6.22
C ASP A 14 1.06 -29.10 -7.31
N ARG A 15 0.58 -28.59 -8.46
CA ARG A 15 1.44 -28.19 -9.59
C ARG A 15 1.97 -26.77 -9.46
N TYR A 16 1.15 -25.81 -9.02
CA TYR A 16 1.46 -24.39 -9.03
C TYR A 16 1.61 -23.77 -7.63
N GLY A 17 1.26 -24.53 -6.58
CA GLY A 17 1.22 -24.04 -5.21
C GLY A 17 0.13 -22.99 -4.97
N ASP A 18 0.20 -22.35 -3.81
CA ASP A 18 -0.70 -21.27 -3.40
C ASP A 18 -0.15 -19.93 -3.92
N THR A 19 -0.15 -19.77 -5.24
CA THR A 19 0.46 -18.65 -5.95
C THR A 19 -0.55 -17.91 -6.84
N PRO A 20 -0.29 -16.65 -7.21
CA PRO A 20 -1.12 -15.95 -8.21
C PRO A 20 -1.26 -16.74 -9.53
N LEU A 21 -0.20 -17.39 -9.96
CA LEU A 21 -0.24 -18.24 -11.17
C LEU A 21 -1.18 -19.44 -11.00
N GLY A 22 -1.15 -20.11 -9.85
CA GLY A 22 -2.07 -21.22 -9.55
C GLY A 22 -3.54 -20.78 -9.57
N MET A 23 -3.83 -19.59 -9.03
CA MET A 23 -5.18 -19.00 -9.09
C MET A 23 -5.61 -18.77 -10.54
N VAL A 24 -4.72 -18.20 -11.37
CA VAL A 24 -4.99 -17.91 -12.78
C VAL A 24 -5.21 -19.18 -13.60
N GLU A 25 -4.34 -20.18 -13.47
CA GLU A 25 -4.49 -21.44 -14.18
C GLU A 25 -5.80 -22.16 -13.81
N SER A 26 -6.21 -22.07 -12.54
CA SER A 26 -7.51 -22.59 -12.11
C SER A 26 -8.67 -21.84 -12.78
N ALA A 27 -8.63 -20.53 -12.85
CA ALA A 27 -9.66 -19.72 -13.51
C ALA A 27 -9.72 -20.04 -15.02
N MET A 28 -8.58 -20.07 -15.69
CA MET A 28 -8.49 -20.36 -17.13
C MET A 28 -9.03 -21.76 -17.47
N GLU A 29 -8.78 -22.76 -16.63
CA GLU A 29 -9.38 -24.09 -16.82
C GLU A 29 -10.90 -24.03 -16.83
N PHE A 30 -11.51 -23.30 -15.88
CA PHE A 30 -12.96 -23.16 -15.83
C PHE A 30 -13.51 -22.37 -17.03
N ILE A 31 -12.83 -21.30 -17.44
CA ILE A 31 -13.24 -20.52 -18.61
C ILE A 31 -13.24 -21.39 -19.86
N ARG A 32 -12.16 -22.13 -20.12
CA ARG A 32 -12.06 -23.05 -21.27
C ARG A 32 -13.15 -24.12 -21.27
N ILE A 33 -13.55 -24.61 -20.08
CA ILE A 33 -14.68 -25.55 -19.95
C ILE A 33 -16.00 -24.86 -20.32
N CYS A 34 -16.23 -23.63 -19.86
CA CYS A 34 -17.42 -22.84 -20.21
C CYS A 34 -17.50 -22.60 -21.72
N GLU A 35 -16.40 -22.19 -22.35
CA GLU A 35 -16.34 -21.99 -23.81
C GLU A 35 -16.55 -23.28 -24.60
N TYR A 36 -15.99 -24.39 -24.14
CA TYR A 36 -16.22 -25.70 -24.76
C TYR A 36 -17.73 -26.06 -24.80
N TRP A 37 -18.49 -25.62 -23.77
CA TRP A 37 -19.94 -25.81 -23.71
C TRP A 37 -20.74 -24.63 -24.29
N ASN A 38 -20.06 -23.70 -24.99
CA ASN A 38 -20.65 -22.51 -25.57
C ASN A 38 -21.41 -21.64 -24.55
N TYR A 39 -20.87 -21.55 -23.31
CA TYR A 39 -21.41 -20.76 -22.24
C TYR A 39 -20.50 -19.56 -21.96
N HIS A 40 -20.99 -18.35 -22.27
CA HIS A 40 -20.19 -17.11 -22.23
C HIS A 40 -20.67 -16.10 -21.18
N ASP A 41 -21.80 -16.33 -20.51
CA ASP A 41 -22.38 -15.44 -19.49
C ASP A 41 -21.66 -15.62 -18.15
N ILE A 42 -20.38 -15.22 -18.10
CA ILE A 42 -19.49 -15.38 -16.95
C ILE A 42 -18.84 -14.06 -16.53
N ILE A 43 -18.64 -13.91 -15.24
CA ILE A 43 -17.86 -12.84 -14.62
C ILE A 43 -16.77 -13.49 -13.77
N LEU A 44 -15.55 -12.99 -13.85
CA LEU A 44 -14.40 -13.56 -13.16
C LEU A 44 -14.08 -12.79 -11.88
N SER A 45 -13.73 -13.51 -10.83
CA SER A 45 -13.38 -12.91 -9.55
C SER A 45 -12.19 -13.65 -8.91
N MET A 46 -11.04 -12.96 -8.83
CA MET A 46 -9.77 -13.48 -8.28
C MET A 46 -9.53 -12.90 -6.89
N LYS A 47 -10.41 -13.23 -5.93
CA LYS A 47 -10.34 -12.68 -4.57
C LYS A 47 -9.26 -13.35 -3.74
N ALA A 48 -8.48 -12.54 -3.04
CA ALA A 48 -7.53 -12.97 -2.02
C ALA A 48 -7.52 -11.99 -0.84
N SER A 49 -7.11 -12.45 0.33
CA SER A 49 -6.91 -11.60 1.52
C SER A 49 -5.62 -10.78 1.42
N ASN A 50 -4.61 -11.30 0.72
CA ASN A 50 -3.39 -10.57 0.40
C ASN A 50 -3.62 -9.71 -0.85
N THR A 51 -3.58 -8.38 -0.69
CA THR A 51 -3.82 -7.42 -1.76
C THR A 51 -2.82 -7.52 -2.91
N GLN A 52 -1.54 -7.80 -2.60
CA GLN A 52 -0.49 -7.97 -3.60
C GLN A 52 -0.72 -9.21 -4.47
N VAL A 53 -1.06 -10.34 -3.84
CA VAL A 53 -1.41 -11.59 -4.54
C VAL A 53 -2.64 -11.37 -5.42
N MET A 54 -3.67 -10.69 -4.91
CA MET A 54 -4.87 -10.38 -5.68
C MET A 54 -4.56 -9.55 -6.93
N VAL A 55 -3.84 -8.44 -6.78
CA VAL A 55 -3.48 -7.54 -7.89
C VAL A 55 -2.67 -8.30 -8.95
N GLN A 56 -1.69 -9.10 -8.52
CA GLN A 56 -0.87 -9.91 -9.42
C GLN A 56 -1.71 -10.95 -10.16
N ALA A 57 -2.64 -11.62 -9.47
CA ALA A 57 -3.51 -12.62 -10.09
C ALA A 57 -4.41 -12.01 -11.18
N TYR A 58 -5.04 -10.83 -10.94
CA TYR A 58 -5.84 -10.17 -11.97
C TYR A 58 -5.00 -9.75 -13.18
N ARG A 59 -3.82 -9.18 -12.97
CA ARG A 59 -2.92 -8.77 -14.05
C ARG A 59 -2.46 -9.96 -14.91
N LEU A 60 -2.13 -11.08 -14.26
CA LEU A 60 -1.78 -12.33 -14.96
C LEU A 60 -2.99 -12.91 -15.70
N LEU A 61 -4.17 -12.89 -15.09
CA LEU A 61 -5.41 -13.38 -15.72
C LEU A 61 -5.73 -12.62 -17.00
N ILE A 62 -5.64 -11.28 -16.98
CA ILE A 62 -5.85 -10.45 -18.17
C ILE A 62 -4.85 -10.80 -19.28
N ASN A 63 -3.57 -10.98 -18.92
CA ASN A 63 -2.57 -11.37 -19.93
C ASN A 63 -2.93 -12.71 -20.56
N LYS A 64 -3.31 -13.70 -19.76
CA LYS A 64 -3.71 -15.03 -20.25
C LYS A 64 -4.98 -14.97 -21.10
N MET A 65 -5.99 -14.24 -20.68
CA MET A 65 -7.22 -14.07 -21.47
C MET A 65 -6.91 -13.38 -22.80
N ASN A 66 -6.07 -12.35 -22.82
CA ASN A 66 -5.67 -11.68 -24.06
C ASN A 66 -4.90 -12.62 -25.02
N GLU A 67 -4.02 -13.49 -24.50
CA GLU A 67 -3.31 -14.49 -25.29
C GLU A 67 -4.26 -15.49 -25.95
N GLU A 68 -5.40 -15.82 -25.31
CA GLU A 68 -6.41 -16.76 -25.81
C GLU A 68 -7.61 -16.05 -26.49
N GLY A 69 -7.57 -14.73 -26.65
CA GLY A 69 -8.64 -13.95 -27.32
C GLY A 69 -9.91 -13.78 -26.49
N MET A 70 -9.81 -13.91 -25.17
CA MET A 70 -10.92 -13.79 -24.22
C MET A 70 -10.98 -12.39 -23.61
N ASN A 71 -12.20 -11.91 -23.28
CA ASN A 71 -12.43 -10.58 -22.73
C ASN A 71 -13.54 -10.53 -21.67
N TYR A 72 -13.61 -11.53 -20.82
CA TYR A 72 -14.64 -11.63 -19.79
C TYR A 72 -14.53 -10.54 -18.73
N PRO A 73 -15.67 -10.00 -18.25
CA PRO A 73 -15.67 -8.96 -17.23
C PRO A 73 -15.14 -9.45 -15.88
N LEU A 74 -14.58 -8.49 -15.14
CA LEU A 74 -13.91 -8.73 -13.86
C LEU A 74 -14.70 -8.13 -12.70
N HIS A 75 -14.87 -8.92 -11.64
CA HIS A 75 -15.40 -8.47 -10.36
C HIS A 75 -14.28 -8.38 -9.33
N LEU A 76 -13.91 -7.15 -8.96
CA LEU A 76 -12.81 -6.90 -8.03
C LEU A 76 -13.26 -6.96 -6.56
N GLY A 77 -12.41 -7.47 -5.71
CA GLY A 77 -12.64 -7.44 -4.27
C GLY A 77 -11.50 -8.05 -3.48
N VAL A 78 -11.24 -7.50 -2.29
CA VAL A 78 -10.35 -8.07 -1.29
C VAL A 78 -11.18 -8.90 -0.32
N THR A 79 -10.78 -10.13 -0.06
CA THR A 79 -11.46 -11.00 0.91
C THR A 79 -10.86 -10.76 2.30
N GLU A 80 -11.73 -10.68 3.33
CA GLU A 80 -11.28 -10.50 4.71
C GLU A 80 -10.35 -9.28 4.85
N ALA A 81 -10.77 -8.14 4.29
CA ALA A 81 -9.95 -6.94 4.28
C ALA A 81 -9.64 -6.43 5.70
N GLY A 82 -10.49 -6.75 6.68
CA GLY A 82 -10.32 -6.37 8.07
C GLY A 82 -11.41 -5.40 8.53
N ASP A 83 -11.24 -4.92 9.75
CA ASP A 83 -12.18 -4.05 10.43
C ASP A 83 -11.85 -2.57 10.20
N GLY A 84 -12.86 -1.73 10.26
CA GLY A 84 -12.74 -0.28 10.29
C GLY A 84 -11.84 0.30 9.20
N GLU A 85 -10.85 1.07 9.61
CA GLU A 85 -9.93 1.78 8.72
C GLU A 85 -9.02 0.84 7.93
N ASP A 86 -8.53 -0.24 8.56
CA ASP A 86 -7.67 -1.23 7.89
C ASP A 86 -8.37 -1.89 6.69
N GLY A 87 -9.64 -2.26 6.86
CA GLY A 87 -10.44 -2.82 5.78
C GLY A 87 -10.61 -1.85 4.61
N ARG A 88 -10.82 -0.57 4.91
CA ARG A 88 -10.92 0.50 3.91
C ARG A 88 -9.61 0.70 3.16
N ILE A 89 -8.48 0.75 3.88
CA ILE A 89 -7.15 0.92 3.31
C ILE A 89 -6.80 -0.27 2.41
N LYS A 90 -6.99 -1.50 2.88
CA LYS A 90 -6.70 -2.71 2.08
C LYS A 90 -7.57 -2.79 0.82
N SER A 91 -8.86 -2.45 0.93
CA SER A 91 -9.76 -2.37 -0.22
C SER A 91 -9.32 -1.30 -1.21
N ALA A 92 -8.92 -0.12 -0.72
CA ALA A 92 -8.41 0.96 -1.56
C ALA A 92 -7.11 0.59 -2.27
N VAL A 93 -6.18 -0.07 -1.58
CA VAL A 93 -4.91 -0.53 -2.18
C VAL A 93 -5.16 -1.62 -3.23
N GLY A 94 -5.92 -2.66 -2.90
CA GLY A 94 -6.14 -3.78 -3.82
C GLY A 94 -7.02 -3.42 -5.01
N ILE A 95 -8.22 -2.91 -4.77
CA ILE A 95 -9.17 -2.53 -5.83
C ILE A 95 -8.65 -1.31 -6.59
N GLY A 96 -8.15 -0.29 -5.85
CA GLY A 96 -7.64 0.93 -6.46
C GLY A 96 -6.46 0.71 -7.40
N ALA A 97 -5.53 -0.19 -7.09
CA ALA A 97 -4.42 -0.53 -7.99
C ALA A 97 -4.92 -1.05 -9.34
N LEU A 98 -5.96 -1.91 -9.35
CA LEU A 98 -6.53 -2.44 -10.58
C LEU A 98 -7.35 -1.40 -11.34
N LEU A 99 -8.11 -0.55 -10.64
CA LEU A 99 -8.81 0.58 -11.26
C LEU A 99 -7.83 1.59 -11.87
N GLU A 100 -6.63 1.79 -11.28
CA GLU A 100 -5.55 2.59 -11.88
C GLU A 100 -5.05 1.99 -13.21
N ASP A 101 -5.00 0.66 -13.30
CA ASP A 101 -4.66 -0.05 -14.53
C ASP A 101 -5.79 -0.02 -15.58
N GLY A 102 -6.98 0.49 -15.21
CA GLY A 102 -8.18 0.45 -16.05
C GLY A 102 -8.88 -0.92 -16.07
N LEU A 103 -8.64 -1.74 -15.06
CA LEU A 103 -9.21 -3.07 -14.91
C LEU A 103 -10.34 -3.07 -13.89
N GLY A 104 -11.42 -3.79 -14.18
CA GLY A 104 -12.54 -4.01 -13.28
C GLY A 104 -13.85 -3.41 -13.78
N ASP A 105 -14.88 -4.23 -13.85
CA ASP A 105 -16.23 -3.88 -14.32
C ASP A 105 -17.20 -3.73 -13.17
N THR A 106 -16.99 -4.48 -12.10
CA THR A 106 -17.73 -4.38 -10.83
C THR A 106 -16.77 -4.53 -9.65
N ILE A 107 -17.14 -3.96 -8.50
CA ILE A 107 -16.34 -4.04 -7.28
C ILE A 107 -17.18 -4.47 -6.08
N ARG A 108 -16.53 -5.11 -5.10
CA ARG A 108 -17.07 -5.32 -3.77
C ARG A 108 -16.03 -4.93 -2.73
N VAL A 109 -16.40 -4.00 -1.87
CA VAL A 109 -15.69 -3.77 -0.60
C VAL A 109 -16.23 -4.76 0.43
N SER A 110 -15.37 -5.31 1.26
CA SER A 110 -15.76 -6.22 2.35
C SER A 110 -15.15 -5.73 3.65
N LEU A 111 -16.01 -5.22 4.52
CA LEU A 111 -15.67 -4.73 5.85
C LEU A 111 -16.31 -5.65 6.90
N THR A 112 -15.79 -5.61 8.13
CA THR A 112 -16.41 -6.28 9.28
C THR A 112 -17.45 -5.35 9.93
N GLU A 113 -18.25 -4.69 9.09
CA GLU A 113 -19.27 -3.72 9.47
C GLU A 113 -20.61 -4.08 8.82
N GLU A 114 -21.69 -3.37 9.16
CA GLU A 114 -22.96 -3.53 8.50
C GLU A 114 -22.86 -3.18 7.01
N PRO A 115 -23.55 -3.93 6.11
CA PRO A 115 -23.37 -3.81 4.66
C PRO A 115 -23.62 -2.40 4.10
N GLU A 116 -24.46 -1.60 4.73
CA GLU A 116 -24.71 -0.21 4.32
C GLU A 116 -23.49 0.69 4.43
N TYR A 117 -22.52 0.39 5.30
CA TYR A 117 -21.27 1.14 5.41
C TYR A 117 -20.25 0.80 4.31
N GLU A 118 -20.42 -0.33 3.63
CA GLU A 118 -19.57 -0.71 2.48
C GLU A 118 -19.89 0.15 1.23
N ILE A 119 -21.15 0.57 1.06
CA ILE A 119 -21.61 1.29 -0.14
C ILE A 119 -20.92 2.64 -0.32
N PRO A 120 -20.81 3.52 0.69
CA PRO A 120 -20.09 4.79 0.55
C PRO A 120 -18.62 4.61 0.20
N VAL A 121 -17.96 3.61 0.78
CA VAL A 121 -16.54 3.30 0.50
C VAL A 121 -16.37 2.82 -0.94
N ALA A 122 -17.23 1.92 -1.40
CA ALA A 122 -17.21 1.45 -2.79
C ALA A 122 -17.45 2.59 -3.78
N LYS A 123 -18.43 3.46 -3.53
CA LYS A 123 -18.70 4.64 -4.35
C LYS A 123 -17.51 5.59 -4.40
N PHE A 124 -16.92 5.90 -3.24
CA PHE A 124 -15.74 6.77 -3.16
C PHE A 124 -14.59 6.25 -4.03
N LEU A 125 -14.33 4.93 -4.01
CA LEU A 125 -13.30 4.33 -4.85
C LEU A 125 -13.63 4.47 -6.35
N VAL A 126 -14.86 4.19 -6.76
CA VAL A 126 -15.28 4.27 -8.17
C VAL A 126 -15.28 5.71 -8.68
N ASP A 127 -15.82 6.64 -7.90
CA ASP A 127 -15.95 8.05 -8.29
C ASP A 127 -14.60 8.72 -8.55
N ARG A 128 -13.54 8.27 -7.86
CA ARG A 128 -12.16 8.71 -8.12
C ARG A 128 -11.74 8.48 -9.58
N TYR A 129 -12.22 7.41 -10.20
CA TYR A 129 -11.84 7.02 -11.56
C TYR A 129 -12.86 7.39 -12.63
N HIS A 130 -14.13 7.58 -12.24
CA HIS A 130 -15.22 7.90 -13.17
C HIS A 130 -15.00 9.22 -13.90
N ASN A 131 -14.51 10.24 -13.23
CA ASN A 131 -14.25 11.57 -13.78
C ASN A 131 -12.80 11.76 -14.26
N ARG A 132 -12.02 10.69 -14.35
CA ARG A 132 -10.63 10.79 -14.78
C ARG A 132 -10.57 11.16 -16.24
N ASN A 133 -10.17 12.40 -16.52
CA ASN A 133 -9.90 12.84 -17.89
C ASN A 133 -8.89 11.88 -18.52
N LYS A 134 -9.29 11.25 -19.62
CA LYS A 134 -8.41 10.42 -20.46
C LYS A 134 -7.35 11.32 -21.08
N SER A 135 -6.41 11.81 -20.29
CA SER A 135 -5.23 12.45 -20.86
C SER A 135 -4.47 11.37 -21.63
N LYS A 136 -4.46 11.50 -22.95
CA LYS A 136 -3.70 10.66 -23.89
C LYS A 136 -2.18 10.84 -23.74
N LYS A 137 -1.66 11.04 -22.54
CA LYS A 137 -0.22 10.94 -22.34
C LYS A 137 0.12 9.46 -22.36
N SER A 138 0.54 8.99 -23.54
CA SER A 138 1.31 7.76 -23.66
C SER A 138 2.44 7.85 -22.65
N LEU A 139 2.30 7.12 -21.54
CA LEU A 139 3.42 6.91 -20.64
C LEU A 139 4.44 6.10 -21.45
N ASN A 140 5.59 6.70 -21.73
CA ASN A 140 6.71 5.93 -22.26
C ASN A 140 6.90 4.71 -21.36
N LYS A 141 7.03 3.53 -21.96
CA LYS A 141 7.33 2.31 -21.21
C LYS A 141 8.61 2.54 -20.41
N THR A 142 8.46 2.87 -19.12
CA THR A 142 9.59 3.00 -18.21
C THR A 142 10.01 1.60 -17.83
N ASN A 143 11.23 1.22 -18.17
CA ASN A 143 11.79 -0.04 -17.72
C ASN A 143 12.00 0.07 -16.22
N ILE A 144 11.20 -0.66 -15.42
CA ILE A 144 11.32 -0.68 -13.97
C ILE A 144 12.54 -1.57 -13.64
N PRO A 145 13.58 -1.04 -12.96
CA PRO A 145 14.81 -1.78 -12.69
C PRO A 145 14.69 -2.80 -11.55
N TYR A 146 13.49 -3.08 -11.09
CA TYR A 146 13.20 -4.03 -9.99
C TYR A 146 11.87 -4.74 -10.24
N ASP A 147 11.70 -5.92 -9.64
CA ASP A 147 10.42 -6.64 -9.63
C ASP A 147 9.53 -6.05 -8.52
N PRO A 148 8.37 -5.44 -8.86
CA PRO A 148 7.46 -4.84 -7.87
C PRO A 148 6.77 -5.88 -6.97
N TYR A 149 6.81 -7.16 -7.33
CA TYR A 149 6.19 -8.25 -6.57
C TYR A 149 7.17 -9.00 -5.68
N PHE A 150 8.47 -8.71 -5.80
CA PHE A 150 9.51 -9.36 -5.01
C PHE A 150 10.27 -8.36 -4.16
N HIS A 151 10.21 -8.52 -2.83
CA HIS A 151 10.92 -7.62 -1.91
C HIS A 151 12.41 -7.93 -1.90
N ILE A 152 13.20 -7.05 -2.49
CA ILE A 152 14.67 -7.02 -2.34
C ILE A 152 15.04 -5.70 -1.71
N ARG A 153 15.60 -5.76 -0.49
CA ARG A 153 16.14 -4.55 0.12
C ARG A 153 17.39 -4.10 -0.63
N ARG A 154 17.35 -2.90 -1.19
CA ARG A 154 18.52 -2.28 -1.84
C ARG A 154 19.67 -2.13 -0.85
N SER A 155 20.89 -2.48 -1.26
CA SER A 155 22.09 -2.20 -0.50
C SER A 155 22.36 -0.70 -0.48
N THR A 156 22.60 -0.14 0.70
CA THR A 156 22.91 1.28 0.91
C THR A 156 24.07 1.43 1.88
N SER A 157 24.79 2.54 1.79
CA SER A 157 25.77 2.92 2.80
C SER A 157 25.09 3.28 4.12
N THR A 158 25.75 3.01 5.23
CA THR A 158 25.27 3.40 6.56
C THR A 158 25.75 4.82 6.85
N ILE A 159 24.83 5.71 7.23
CA ILE A 159 25.11 7.07 7.72
C ILE A 159 24.45 7.17 9.09
N HIS A 160 25.23 7.24 10.14
CA HIS A 160 24.77 7.11 11.52
C HIS A 160 23.92 5.83 11.70
N ASN A 161 22.65 5.97 12.03
CA ASN A 161 21.71 4.87 12.21
C ASN A 161 20.71 4.74 11.02
N ILE A 162 21.04 5.33 9.87
CA ILE A 162 20.22 5.31 8.64
C ILE A 162 20.95 4.47 7.57
N GLY A 163 20.19 3.71 6.79
CA GLY A 163 20.73 2.88 5.71
C GLY A 163 21.43 1.59 6.19
N GLY A 164 22.14 0.91 5.30
CA GLY A 164 22.77 -0.38 5.57
C GLY A 164 21.76 -1.43 6.08
N LYS A 165 22.08 -2.04 7.22
CA LYS A 165 21.23 -3.03 7.90
C LYS A 165 20.28 -2.41 8.94
N ASN A 166 20.34 -1.09 9.15
CA ASN A 166 19.47 -0.43 10.12
C ASN A 166 18.01 -0.52 9.69
N VAL A 167 17.12 -0.51 10.67
CA VAL A 167 15.66 -0.40 10.44
C VAL A 167 15.33 0.99 9.85
N PRO A 168 14.23 1.12 9.11
CA PRO A 168 13.74 2.43 8.66
C PRO A 168 13.55 3.38 9.84
N ARG A 169 13.91 4.66 9.64
CA ARG A 169 13.76 5.72 10.64
C ARG A 169 12.58 6.60 10.30
N VAL A 170 11.90 7.06 11.34
CA VAL A 170 10.70 7.90 11.21
C VAL A 170 11.08 9.35 11.46
N PHE A 171 10.65 10.22 10.55
CA PHE A 171 10.90 11.66 10.59
C PHE A 171 9.58 12.41 10.73
N SER A 172 9.51 13.37 11.63
CA SER A 172 8.46 14.38 11.64
C SER A 172 8.94 15.66 10.95
N ASP A 173 8.08 16.31 10.18
CA ASP A 173 8.37 17.58 9.53
C ASP A 173 7.61 18.72 10.22
N LEU A 174 8.33 19.52 11.01
CA LEU A 174 7.85 20.72 11.68
C LEU A 174 8.42 21.99 11.03
N SER A 175 9.07 21.89 9.87
CA SER A 175 9.75 23.00 9.22
C SER A 175 8.83 24.14 8.81
N ASN A 176 7.54 23.86 8.62
CA ASN A 176 6.51 24.83 8.25
C ASN A 176 5.87 25.55 9.44
N LEU A 177 6.18 25.18 10.67
CA LEU A 177 5.70 25.88 11.85
C LEU A 177 6.53 27.15 12.09
N ASN A 178 5.87 28.25 12.39
CA ASN A 178 6.55 29.51 12.72
C ASN A 178 7.19 29.49 14.11
N ASN A 179 6.66 28.67 15.01
CA ASN A 179 7.17 28.49 16.37
C ASN A 179 6.97 27.04 16.79
N ILE A 180 8.05 26.38 17.18
CA ILE A 180 8.04 25.00 17.68
C ILE A 180 8.13 25.05 19.20
N THR A 181 7.11 24.54 19.87
CA THR A 181 7.03 24.44 21.34
C THR A 181 7.09 22.98 21.77
N PRO A 182 7.35 22.68 23.06
CA PRO A 182 7.26 21.29 23.56
C PRO A 182 5.95 20.60 23.20
N ASN A 183 4.82 21.31 23.24
CA ASN A 183 3.52 20.76 22.88
C ASN A 183 3.39 20.40 21.39
N SER A 184 4.18 21.03 20.50
CA SER A 184 4.21 20.66 19.08
C SER A 184 4.72 19.25 18.84
N LEU A 185 5.43 18.67 19.81
CA LEU A 185 6.00 17.31 19.72
C LEU A 185 5.07 16.23 20.26
N ALA A 186 3.97 16.61 20.90
CA ALA A 186 3.04 15.66 21.53
C ALA A 186 2.50 14.61 20.55
N ALA A 187 2.10 15.05 19.34
CA ALA A 187 1.61 14.18 18.27
C ALA A 187 2.67 13.22 17.72
N PHE A 188 3.94 13.44 18.02
CA PHE A 188 5.08 12.67 17.54
C PHE A 188 5.74 11.82 18.63
N GLY A 189 5.02 11.62 19.73
CA GLY A 189 5.41 10.70 20.79
C GLY A 189 6.27 11.32 21.90
N TYR A 190 6.39 12.65 21.97
CA TYR A 190 7.14 13.36 23.01
C TYR A 190 6.21 14.28 23.81
N LEU A 191 5.86 13.90 25.02
CA LEU A 191 5.02 14.69 25.92
C LEU A 191 5.89 15.33 27.01
N TYR A 192 5.88 16.65 27.09
CA TYR A 192 6.56 17.38 28.14
C TYR A 192 5.59 17.68 29.30
N SER A 193 5.97 17.30 30.49
CA SER A 193 5.26 17.63 31.73
C SER A 193 5.94 18.81 32.42
N GLU A 194 5.34 19.97 32.36
CA GLU A 194 5.86 21.19 33.07
C GLU A 194 5.92 20.98 34.57
N LYS A 195 4.97 20.22 35.15
CA LYS A 195 4.92 19.95 36.58
C LYS A 195 6.10 19.12 37.07
N GLU A 196 6.60 18.21 36.24
CA GLU A 196 7.67 17.28 36.57
C GLU A 196 9.00 17.71 35.97
N ASP A 197 9.00 18.75 35.13
CA ASP A 197 10.12 19.17 34.29
C ASP A 197 10.75 17.98 33.54
N LYS A 198 9.89 17.16 32.90
CA LYS A 198 10.28 15.88 32.32
C LYS A 198 9.57 15.57 31.02
N TRP A 199 10.29 14.92 30.10
CA TRP A 199 9.75 14.34 28.91
C TRP A 199 9.27 12.90 29.14
N HIS A 200 8.05 12.61 28.70
CA HIS A 200 7.52 11.27 28.55
C HIS A 200 7.60 10.87 27.09
N ILE A 201 8.28 9.76 26.79
CA ILE A 201 8.54 9.31 25.43
C ILE A 201 7.73 8.04 25.20
N SER A 202 6.88 8.02 24.17
CA SER A 202 6.10 6.86 23.81
C SER A 202 6.92 5.90 22.92
N ASP A 203 6.49 4.65 22.84
CA ASP A 203 7.09 3.65 21.94
C ASP A 203 6.97 4.02 20.44
N GLN A 204 6.06 4.94 20.13
CA GLN A 204 5.82 5.45 18.78
C GLN A 204 6.55 6.77 18.50
N ALA A 205 7.47 7.18 19.38
CA ALA A 205 8.21 8.43 19.20
C ALA A 205 9.06 8.40 17.91
N VAL A 206 9.05 9.52 17.18
CA VAL A 206 9.85 9.64 15.95
C VAL A 206 11.33 9.71 16.27
N ASP A 207 12.16 9.21 15.35
CA ASP A 207 13.62 9.22 15.51
C ASP A 207 14.25 10.59 15.24
N TYR A 208 13.65 11.33 14.28
CA TYR A 208 14.19 12.61 13.79
C TYR A 208 13.09 13.67 13.67
N ILE A 209 13.46 14.91 13.95
CA ILE A 209 12.57 16.07 13.87
C ILE A 209 13.18 17.11 12.93
N LEU A 210 12.54 17.31 11.76
CA LEU A 210 12.93 18.33 10.80
C LEU A 210 12.36 19.68 11.25
N ILE A 211 13.23 20.58 11.70
CA ILE A 211 12.86 21.90 12.22
C ILE A 211 13.08 23.04 11.22
N GLY A 212 13.63 22.73 10.05
CA GLY A 212 13.86 23.71 8.99
C GLY A 212 14.83 24.81 9.42
N LYS A 213 14.36 26.05 9.39
CA LYS A 213 15.12 27.24 9.82
C LYS A 213 14.82 27.67 11.26
N ASN A 214 13.96 26.95 11.95
CA ASN A 214 13.59 27.27 13.31
C ASN A 214 14.72 26.96 14.30
N ASN A 215 14.74 27.66 15.40
CA ASN A 215 15.56 27.37 16.57
C ASN A 215 14.63 26.87 17.69
N LEU A 216 15.05 25.81 18.37
CA LEU A 216 14.30 25.33 19.54
C LEU A 216 14.75 26.15 20.76
N GLY A 217 13.77 26.78 21.44
CA GLY A 217 13.99 27.49 22.69
C GLY A 217 14.01 26.58 23.93
N PHE A 218 14.10 25.25 23.74
CA PHE A 218 14.06 24.26 24.80
C PHE A 218 14.95 23.04 24.43
N GLU A 219 15.35 22.27 25.44
CA GLU A 219 16.14 21.07 25.25
C GLU A 219 15.25 19.87 24.88
N LEU A 220 15.67 19.11 23.87
CA LEU A 220 15.03 17.88 23.47
C LEU A 220 15.49 16.71 24.35
N PRO A 221 14.65 15.67 24.54
CA PRO A 221 15.11 14.44 25.15
C PRO A 221 16.21 13.79 24.30
N GLY A 222 17.22 13.20 24.96
CA GLY A 222 18.44 12.73 24.31
C GLY A 222 18.28 11.64 23.24
N LEU A 223 17.06 11.11 23.03
CA LEU A 223 16.74 10.16 21.96
C LEU A 223 16.26 10.87 20.67
N ALA A 224 15.83 12.12 20.75
CA ALA A 224 15.36 12.90 19.61
C ALA A 224 16.54 13.63 18.94
N THR A 225 16.65 13.50 17.63
CA THR A 225 17.65 14.19 16.83
C THR A 225 17.01 15.22 15.92
N THR A 226 17.51 16.47 15.93
CA THR A 226 17.02 17.50 15.03
C THR A 226 17.76 17.51 13.70
N ILE A 227 17.00 17.86 12.64
CA ILE A 227 17.55 18.16 11.32
C ILE A 227 17.23 19.61 11.00
N GLN A 228 18.28 20.39 10.76
CA GLN A 228 18.17 21.81 10.42
C GLN A 228 18.49 22.07 8.95
N HIS A 229 18.01 23.20 8.43
CA HIS A 229 18.41 23.66 7.11
C HIS A 229 19.91 24.05 7.13
N HIS A 230 20.64 23.64 6.11
CA HIS A 230 22.11 23.82 6.02
C HIS A 230 22.58 25.27 6.24
N SER A 231 21.79 26.27 5.81
CA SER A 231 22.13 27.69 6.02
C SER A 231 22.18 28.10 7.51
N ILE A 232 21.37 27.48 8.35
CA ILE A 232 21.34 27.75 9.81
C ILE A 232 22.49 26.99 10.48
N TRP A 233 22.74 25.75 10.08
CA TRP A 233 23.84 24.96 10.61
C TRP A 233 25.21 25.64 10.38
N ASN A 234 25.47 26.19 9.20
CA ASN A 234 26.65 26.96 8.91
C ASN A 234 26.87 28.20 9.78
N LEU A 235 25.75 28.86 10.17
CA LEU A 235 25.82 30.02 11.09
C LEU A 235 26.20 29.58 12.52
N SER A 236 25.77 28.40 12.96
CA SER A 236 26.10 27.89 14.29
C SER A 236 27.59 27.51 14.46
N LEU A 237 28.25 27.14 13.38
CA LEU A 237 29.71 26.81 13.39
C LEU A 237 30.60 28.04 13.54
N ILE A 238 30.08 29.24 13.23
CA ILE A 238 30.88 30.49 13.33
C ILE A 238 31.08 30.92 14.80
N HIS A 239 30.27 30.39 15.72
CA HIS A 239 30.32 30.71 17.14
C HIS A 239 31.17 29.72 17.99
N ILE A 240 31.83 28.74 17.37
CA ILE A 240 32.66 27.74 18.06
C ILE A 240 34.17 28.01 17.85
N SER A 241 34.55 29.20 17.37
CA SER A 241 35.95 29.63 17.21
C SER A 241 36.38 30.61 18.29
#